data_86deeea9a232b445eb36c77de44a3a38
#
_entry.id   86deeea9a232b445eb36c77de44a3a38
#
_cell.length_a   1.000
_cell.length_b   1.000
_cell.length_c   1.000
_cell.angle_alpha   90.00
_cell.angle_beta   90.00
_cell.angle_gamma   90.00
#
_symmetry.space_group_name_H-M   'P 1'
#
loop_
_entity.id
_entity.type
_entity.pdbx_description
1 polymer ?
#
loop_
_entity_poly.entity_id
_entity_poly.type
_entity_poly.pdbx_seq_one_letter_code
_entity_poly.pdbx_strand_id
1 'polypeptide(L)'
;MTPPSQSLESRARAFGEALSAARGQHVLIALRGHPDPDGIACAITQAHIAARLGVAQTTIGYSHELSHRENRALVKLLGLELRKIKSVREVGKVDYLALVDAHEVDPELTDAGDYEVLTVVDHHRPATPPRARCVDLRLEVGATATIFVEYLRSLAPLDPDVEEDRRIATALMHGLSTDTDDFMLARSGDFEAAAQLVDVCDSDLLQDLSRRLIAPTAMDVMARALQALVVRRNFATAGVGFVSEAERDTIAQAADFLVRREDIDTCVVYGVVGDKYIEGSLRTHSPSVDPAVWLEQAFGIDEKGRPFGGGRRDKGGFRIPIGFLGRVTERQQLWQLVEHAVRTALLRQSGEDPTPGVLVPPVAAT
;
A
#
# COMPACT_ATOMS: atom_id res chain seq x y z
N MET A 1 21.66 -25.01 11.44
CA MET A 1 22.84 -24.32 10.88
C MET A 1 22.31 -23.35 9.85
N THR A 2 22.37 -22.06 10.15
CA THR A 2 22.05 -21.00 9.19
C THR A 2 23.13 -21.07 8.09
N PRO A 3 22.79 -21.10 6.79
CA PRO A 3 23.81 -21.05 5.75
C PRO A 3 24.62 -19.76 5.90
N PRO A 4 25.95 -19.80 5.55
CA PRO A 4 26.77 -18.60 5.65
C PRO A 4 26.13 -17.48 4.83
N SER A 5 26.06 -16.28 5.42
CA SER A 5 25.52 -15.10 4.73
C SER A 5 26.33 -14.89 3.45
N GLN A 6 25.69 -15.05 2.30
CA GLN A 6 26.31 -14.72 1.02
C GLN A 6 26.65 -13.22 1.03
N SER A 7 27.86 -12.88 0.56
CA SER A 7 28.22 -11.45 0.44
C SER A 7 27.31 -10.76 -0.58
N LEU A 8 27.09 -9.45 -0.41
CA LEU A 8 26.29 -8.63 -1.33
C LEU A 8 26.76 -8.79 -2.78
N GLU A 9 28.07 -8.81 -3.01
CA GLU A 9 28.67 -9.04 -4.33
C GLU A 9 28.34 -10.41 -4.91
N SER A 10 28.28 -11.46 -4.07
CA SER A 10 27.90 -12.81 -4.51
C SER A 10 26.43 -12.87 -4.95
N ARG A 11 25.55 -12.16 -4.25
CA ARG A 11 24.11 -12.07 -4.58
C ARG A 11 23.89 -11.29 -5.88
N ALA A 12 24.52 -10.12 -6.03
CA ALA A 12 24.47 -9.33 -7.25
C ALA A 12 25.00 -10.11 -8.45
N ARG A 13 26.08 -10.89 -8.27
CA ARG A 13 26.63 -11.79 -9.31
C ARG A 13 25.62 -12.85 -9.71
N ALA A 14 25.02 -13.58 -8.76
CA ALA A 14 24.04 -14.62 -9.04
C ALA A 14 22.81 -14.07 -9.78
N PHE A 15 22.33 -12.89 -9.41
CA PHE A 15 21.26 -12.18 -10.10
C PHE A 15 21.66 -11.81 -11.53
N GLY A 16 22.86 -11.25 -11.72
CA GLY A 16 23.40 -10.91 -13.04
C GLY A 16 23.61 -12.13 -13.96
N GLU A 17 24.07 -13.26 -13.41
CA GLU A 17 24.19 -14.53 -14.13
C GLU A 17 22.82 -15.06 -14.59
N ALA A 18 21.81 -14.99 -13.73
CA ALA A 18 20.45 -15.39 -14.09
C ALA A 18 19.90 -14.55 -15.25
N LEU A 19 20.01 -13.21 -15.18
CA LEU A 19 19.58 -12.32 -16.26
C LEU A 19 20.40 -12.54 -17.54
N SER A 20 21.70 -12.74 -17.43
CA SER A 20 22.57 -13.02 -18.57
C SER A 20 22.21 -14.34 -19.29
N ALA A 21 21.65 -15.30 -18.58
CA ALA A 21 21.14 -16.55 -19.18
C ALA A 21 19.92 -16.30 -20.08
N ALA A 22 19.19 -15.19 -19.90
CA ALA A 22 18.07 -14.77 -20.74
C ALA A 22 18.49 -13.80 -21.88
N ARG A 23 19.79 -13.72 -22.19
CA ARG A 23 20.27 -12.88 -23.30
C ARG A 23 19.56 -13.22 -24.60
N GLY A 24 19.12 -12.19 -25.32
CA GLY A 24 18.39 -12.34 -26.58
C GLY A 24 16.94 -12.84 -26.44
N GLN A 25 16.42 -12.97 -25.22
CA GLN A 25 15.09 -13.48 -24.92
C GLN A 25 14.18 -12.39 -24.36
N HIS A 26 12.90 -12.73 -24.20
CA HIS A 26 11.87 -11.84 -23.64
C HIS A 26 11.54 -12.27 -22.20
N VAL A 27 11.68 -11.33 -21.26
CA VAL A 27 11.36 -11.53 -19.84
C VAL A 27 10.14 -10.69 -19.47
N LEU A 28 9.10 -11.31 -18.92
CA LEU A 28 7.99 -10.61 -18.29
C LEU A 28 8.30 -10.41 -16.79
N ILE A 29 8.43 -9.17 -16.38
CA ILE A 29 8.55 -8.77 -14.97
C ILE A 29 7.13 -8.62 -14.44
N ALA A 30 6.71 -9.52 -13.56
CA ALA A 30 5.35 -9.58 -13.05
C ALA A 30 5.27 -8.96 -11.65
N LEU A 31 4.41 -7.94 -11.52
CA LEU A 31 4.03 -7.32 -10.26
C LEU A 31 2.80 -8.04 -9.70
N ARG A 32 2.78 -8.29 -8.39
CA ARG A 32 1.69 -8.97 -7.70
C ARG A 32 0.74 -7.98 -7.05
N GLY A 33 -0.55 -8.29 -7.08
CA GLY A 33 -1.58 -7.49 -6.41
C GLY A 33 -1.74 -6.10 -7.02
N HIS A 34 -1.95 -5.13 -6.16
CA HIS A 34 -2.00 -3.72 -6.53
C HIS A 34 -0.58 -3.15 -6.51
N PRO A 35 0.05 -2.88 -7.67
CA PRO A 35 1.42 -2.39 -7.70
C PRO A 35 1.59 -1.13 -6.84
N ASP A 36 2.56 -1.14 -5.97
CA ASP A 36 2.97 -0.03 -5.13
C ASP A 36 4.25 0.63 -5.66
N PRO A 37 4.71 1.74 -5.07
CA PRO A 37 5.90 2.44 -5.54
C PRO A 37 7.16 1.60 -5.48
N ASP A 38 7.33 0.73 -4.48
CA ASP A 38 8.53 -0.11 -4.34
C ASP A 38 8.59 -1.16 -5.44
N GLY A 39 7.51 -1.94 -5.63
CA GLY A 39 7.42 -2.92 -6.70
C GLY A 39 7.60 -2.31 -8.09
N ILE A 40 6.98 -1.13 -8.35
CA ILE A 40 7.13 -0.41 -9.63
C ILE A 40 8.59 0.02 -9.85
N ALA A 41 9.25 0.62 -8.85
CA ALA A 41 10.63 1.06 -8.94
C ALA A 41 11.59 -0.12 -9.17
N CYS A 42 11.37 -1.23 -8.46
CA CYS A 42 12.15 -2.46 -8.63
C CYS A 42 11.98 -3.05 -10.03
N ALA A 43 10.76 -3.03 -10.58
CA ALA A 43 10.50 -3.59 -11.91
C ALA A 43 11.21 -2.80 -13.03
N ILE A 44 11.16 -1.47 -13.00
CA ILE A 44 11.90 -0.65 -13.98
C ILE A 44 13.41 -0.81 -13.82
N THR A 45 13.89 -0.93 -12.59
CA THR A 45 15.31 -1.15 -12.31
C THR A 45 15.76 -2.52 -12.83
N GLN A 46 14.98 -3.57 -12.62
CA GLN A 46 15.29 -4.88 -13.19
C GLN A 46 15.31 -4.84 -14.72
N ALA A 47 14.37 -4.14 -15.36
CA ALA A 47 14.34 -3.96 -16.80
C ALA A 47 15.60 -3.25 -17.31
N HIS A 48 16.04 -2.20 -16.62
CA HIS A 48 17.27 -1.47 -16.92
C HIS A 48 18.53 -2.38 -16.84
N ILE A 49 18.67 -3.13 -15.74
CA ILE A 49 19.79 -4.07 -15.57
C ILE A 49 19.73 -5.16 -16.65
N ALA A 50 18.56 -5.71 -16.93
CA ALA A 50 18.35 -6.75 -17.93
C ALA A 50 18.79 -6.28 -19.33
N ALA A 51 18.42 -5.05 -19.71
CA ALA A 51 18.85 -4.45 -20.99
C ALA A 51 20.39 -4.32 -21.08
N ARG A 52 21.05 -3.88 -20.00
CA ARG A 52 22.53 -3.80 -19.92
C ARG A 52 23.20 -5.18 -20.05
N LEU A 53 22.54 -6.24 -19.61
CA LEU A 53 23.03 -7.62 -19.69
C LEU A 53 22.63 -8.34 -21.00
N GLY A 54 21.91 -7.64 -21.90
CA GLY A 54 21.59 -8.13 -23.24
C GLY A 54 20.30 -8.95 -23.35
N VAL A 55 19.39 -8.85 -22.40
CA VAL A 55 18.00 -9.30 -22.56
C VAL A 55 17.37 -8.49 -23.71
N ALA A 56 16.75 -9.18 -24.66
CA ALA A 56 16.27 -8.48 -25.89
C ALA A 56 15.04 -7.64 -25.64
N GLN A 57 14.16 -8.08 -24.74
CA GLN A 57 12.93 -7.39 -24.41
C GLN A 57 12.54 -7.65 -22.95
N THR A 58 12.08 -6.61 -22.28
CA THR A 58 11.39 -6.72 -20.99
C THR A 58 10.00 -6.10 -21.10
N THR A 59 9.03 -6.71 -20.46
CA THR A 59 7.69 -6.16 -20.30
C THR A 59 7.36 -6.16 -18.81
N ILE A 60 6.83 -5.06 -18.28
CA ILE A 60 6.36 -5.00 -16.90
C ILE A 60 4.85 -5.19 -16.92
N GLY A 61 4.39 -6.28 -16.29
CA GLY A 61 2.98 -6.68 -16.25
C GLY A 61 2.40 -6.67 -14.86
N TYR A 62 1.11 -6.33 -14.74
CA TYR A 62 0.35 -6.38 -13.49
C TYR A 62 -1.10 -6.79 -13.76
N SER A 63 -1.80 -7.38 -12.77
CA SER A 63 -3.17 -7.93 -12.96
C SER A 63 -4.26 -7.06 -12.36
N HIS A 64 -3.99 -6.38 -11.27
CA HIS A 64 -4.95 -5.53 -10.54
C HIS A 64 -4.94 -4.08 -11.00
N GLU A 65 -5.91 -3.26 -10.56
CA GLU A 65 -5.90 -1.82 -10.85
C GLU A 65 -4.79 -1.11 -10.08
N LEU A 66 -4.21 -0.08 -10.70
CA LEU A 66 -3.40 0.92 -9.99
C LEU A 66 -4.34 1.77 -9.13
N SER A 67 -4.69 1.23 -7.95
CA SER A 67 -5.77 1.74 -7.10
C SER A 67 -5.43 3.08 -6.47
N HIS A 68 -4.19 3.28 -6.05
CA HIS A 68 -3.77 4.49 -5.38
C HIS A 68 -3.42 5.60 -6.38
N ARG A 69 -3.87 6.83 -6.07
CA ARG A 69 -3.58 8.02 -6.89
C ARG A 69 -2.07 8.27 -6.99
N GLU A 70 -1.33 7.98 -5.92
CA GLU A 70 0.12 8.11 -5.84
C GLU A 70 0.80 7.18 -6.84
N ASN A 71 0.40 5.92 -6.94
CA ASN A 71 0.97 4.96 -7.88
C ASN A 71 0.69 5.36 -9.34
N ARG A 72 -0.51 5.89 -9.61
CA ARG A 72 -0.82 6.45 -10.94
C ARG A 72 -0.01 7.71 -11.25
N ALA A 73 0.25 8.55 -10.23
CA ALA A 73 1.09 9.72 -10.38
C ALA A 73 2.54 9.33 -10.67
N LEU A 74 3.09 8.35 -9.95
CA LEU A 74 4.42 7.79 -10.18
C LEU A 74 4.57 7.31 -11.63
N VAL A 75 3.66 6.44 -12.09
CA VAL A 75 3.69 5.91 -13.46
C VAL A 75 3.62 7.04 -14.50
N LYS A 76 2.75 8.04 -14.28
CA LYS A 76 2.58 9.17 -15.21
C LYS A 76 3.79 10.12 -15.20
N LEU A 77 4.27 10.50 -14.03
CA LEU A 77 5.38 11.47 -13.89
C LEU A 77 6.69 10.92 -14.43
N LEU A 78 6.93 9.63 -14.20
CA LEU A 78 8.11 8.93 -14.71
C LEU A 78 7.95 8.44 -16.17
N GLY A 79 6.76 8.58 -16.77
CA GLY A 79 6.49 8.13 -18.14
C GLY A 79 6.66 6.61 -18.32
N LEU A 80 6.26 5.81 -17.32
CA LEU A 80 6.50 4.37 -17.30
C LEU A 80 5.50 3.61 -18.16
N GLU A 81 5.98 2.60 -18.89
CA GLU A 81 5.14 1.68 -19.65
C GLU A 81 4.87 0.40 -18.88
N LEU A 82 3.73 0.37 -18.20
CA LEU A 82 3.22 -0.81 -17.50
C LEU A 82 2.03 -1.39 -18.25
N ARG A 83 1.93 -2.71 -18.34
CA ARG A 83 0.83 -3.40 -19.05
C ARG A 83 -0.07 -4.13 -18.06
N LYS A 84 -1.36 -3.77 -18.05
CA LYS A 84 -2.35 -4.55 -17.32
C LYS A 84 -2.69 -5.80 -18.12
N ILE A 85 -2.52 -6.98 -17.51
CA ILE A 85 -2.71 -8.29 -18.15
C ILE A 85 -3.38 -9.28 -17.19
N LYS A 86 -4.08 -10.26 -17.73
CA LYS A 86 -4.64 -11.40 -16.98
C LYS A 86 -4.00 -12.72 -17.40
N SER A 87 -3.22 -12.71 -18.48
CA SER A 87 -2.52 -13.86 -19.02
C SER A 87 -1.17 -13.41 -19.56
N VAL A 88 -0.13 -14.21 -19.34
CA VAL A 88 1.22 -13.97 -19.89
C VAL A 88 1.17 -13.89 -21.41
N ARG A 89 0.29 -14.68 -22.05
CA ARG A 89 0.12 -14.74 -23.52
C ARG A 89 -0.36 -13.42 -24.12
N GLU A 90 -0.96 -12.53 -23.33
CA GLU A 90 -1.39 -11.19 -23.81
C GLU A 90 -0.24 -10.27 -24.20
N VAL A 91 0.98 -10.55 -23.72
CA VAL A 91 2.17 -9.79 -24.08
C VAL A 91 2.99 -10.43 -25.23
N GLY A 92 2.46 -11.50 -25.82
CA GLY A 92 3.09 -12.24 -26.91
C GLY A 92 3.99 -13.36 -26.43
N LYS A 93 5.07 -13.65 -27.20
CA LYS A 93 6.02 -14.70 -26.81
C LYS A 93 6.88 -14.21 -25.66
N VAL A 94 6.76 -14.87 -24.52
CA VAL A 94 7.57 -14.66 -23.32
C VAL A 94 8.40 -15.94 -23.09
N ASP A 95 9.67 -15.79 -22.76
CA ASP A 95 10.56 -16.91 -22.49
C ASP A 95 10.69 -17.18 -20.98
N TYR A 96 10.67 -16.13 -20.15
CA TYR A 96 10.77 -16.23 -18.69
C TYR A 96 9.89 -15.23 -17.96
N LEU A 97 9.55 -15.57 -16.71
CA LEU A 97 9.00 -14.66 -15.73
C LEU A 97 10.10 -14.16 -14.78
N ALA A 98 9.93 -12.96 -14.26
CA ALA A 98 10.68 -12.42 -13.14
C ALA A 98 9.72 -11.80 -12.12
N LEU A 99 9.95 -12.03 -10.84
CA LEU A 99 9.14 -11.49 -9.76
C LEU A 99 9.95 -10.46 -8.98
N VAL A 100 9.36 -9.32 -8.74
CA VAL A 100 9.94 -8.24 -7.92
C VAL A 100 8.94 -7.83 -6.88
N ASP A 101 9.42 -7.59 -5.68
CA ASP A 101 8.61 -7.24 -4.51
C ASP A 101 7.48 -8.26 -4.28
N ALA A 102 7.76 -9.48 -4.68
CA ALA A 102 6.86 -10.63 -4.60
C ALA A 102 7.64 -11.93 -4.71
N HIS A 103 7.26 -12.93 -3.93
CA HIS A 103 7.85 -14.27 -3.95
C HIS A 103 6.94 -15.33 -4.59
N GLU A 104 5.74 -14.93 -4.98
CA GLU A 104 4.75 -15.77 -5.66
C GLU A 104 4.12 -15.00 -6.82
N VAL A 105 3.76 -15.70 -7.88
CA VAL A 105 3.02 -15.14 -9.01
C VAL A 105 1.61 -14.76 -8.55
N ASP A 106 1.08 -13.68 -9.13
CA ASP A 106 -0.29 -13.27 -8.87
C ASP A 106 -1.29 -14.35 -9.35
N PRO A 107 -2.21 -14.82 -8.50
CA PRO A 107 -3.20 -15.83 -8.87
C PRO A 107 -4.13 -15.43 -10.04
N GLU A 108 -4.29 -14.11 -10.29
CA GLU A 108 -5.06 -13.62 -11.42
C GLU A 108 -4.32 -13.74 -12.76
N LEU A 109 -3.02 -13.99 -12.75
CA LEU A 109 -2.23 -14.26 -13.94
C LEU A 109 -2.31 -15.75 -14.29
N THR A 110 -3.35 -16.14 -15.01
CA THR A 110 -3.90 -17.50 -15.09
C THR A 110 -2.99 -18.56 -15.70
N ASP A 111 -2.03 -18.19 -16.55
CA ASP A 111 -1.12 -19.09 -17.26
C ASP A 111 0.34 -18.97 -16.82
N ALA A 112 0.60 -18.23 -15.74
CA ALA A 112 1.97 -18.00 -15.27
C ALA A 112 2.70 -19.29 -14.85
N GLY A 113 1.98 -20.32 -14.42
CA GLY A 113 2.53 -21.63 -14.08
C GLY A 113 3.18 -22.39 -15.26
N ASP A 114 2.88 -21.98 -16.50
CA ASP A 114 3.48 -22.57 -17.71
C ASP A 114 4.90 -22.06 -17.99
N TYR A 115 5.36 -21.05 -17.24
CA TYR A 115 6.61 -20.34 -17.48
C TYR A 115 7.63 -20.56 -16.36
N GLU A 116 8.89 -20.63 -16.73
CA GLU A 116 9.99 -20.67 -15.76
C GLU A 116 10.21 -19.29 -15.14
N VAL A 117 10.32 -19.23 -13.80
CA VAL A 117 10.70 -18.03 -13.09
C VAL A 117 12.22 -17.89 -13.07
N LEU A 118 12.72 -16.81 -13.65
CA LEU A 118 14.14 -16.52 -13.77
C LEU A 118 14.69 -15.94 -12.45
N THR A 119 14.02 -14.91 -11.92
CA THR A 119 14.45 -14.22 -10.70
C THR A 119 13.27 -14.00 -9.77
N VAL A 120 13.52 -14.09 -8.46
CA VAL A 120 12.64 -13.64 -7.37
C VAL A 120 13.47 -12.75 -6.47
N VAL A 121 13.10 -11.49 -6.35
CA VAL A 121 13.73 -10.51 -5.45
C VAL A 121 12.64 -9.89 -4.59
N ASP A 122 12.74 -10.07 -3.25
CA ASP A 122 11.67 -9.66 -2.34
C ASP A 122 12.22 -9.47 -0.91
N HIS A 123 11.54 -8.63 -0.13
CA HIS A 123 11.84 -8.42 1.29
C HIS A 123 10.75 -8.99 2.22
N HIS A 124 9.68 -9.53 1.66
CA HIS A 124 8.59 -10.14 2.41
C HIS A 124 8.91 -11.57 2.84
N ARG A 125 8.31 -12.01 3.95
CA ARG A 125 8.44 -13.39 4.43
C ARG A 125 7.54 -14.32 3.60
N PRO A 126 8.11 -15.29 2.88
CA PRO A 126 7.31 -16.22 2.10
C PRO A 126 6.64 -17.26 3.01
N ALA A 127 5.42 -17.68 2.65
CA ALA A 127 4.74 -18.81 3.27
C ALA A 127 5.38 -20.15 2.83
N THR A 128 5.81 -20.24 1.57
CA THR A 128 6.51 -21.36 0.96
C THR A 128 7.75 -20.84 0.25
N PRO A 129 8.87 -21.59 0.26
CA PRO A 129 10.08 -21.20 -0.48
C PRO A 129 9.79 -21.04 -1.96
N PRO A 130 10.08 -19.88 -2.58
CA PRO A 130 9.88 -19.68 -4.00
C PRO A 130 10.86 -20.52 -4.82
N ARG A 131 10.46 -20.81 -6.08
CA ARG A 131 11.31 -21.54 -7.04
C ARG A 131 11.64 -20.63 -8.21
N ALA A 132 12.93 -20.34 -8.39
CA ALA A 132 13.48 -19.56 -9.49
C ALA A 132 14.94 -19.95 -9.71
N ARG A 133 15.54 -19.53 -10.83
CA ARG A 133 16.99 -19.71 -11.02
C ARG A 133 17.81 -18.89 -10.04
N CYS A 134 17.36 -17.68 -9.74
CA CYS A 134 17.93 -16.83 -8.70
C CYS A 134 16.83 -16.39 -7.74
N VAL A 135 17.05 -16.59 -6.43
CA VAL A 135 16.16 -16.15 -5.36
C VAL A 135 16.96 -15.32 -4.39
N ASP A 136 16.58 -14.05 -4.20
CA ASP A 136 17.13 -13.16 -3.16
C ASP A 136 16.01 -12.63 -2.30
N LEU A 137 15.85 -13.22 -1.12
CA LEU A 137 14.86 -12.82 -0.11
C LEU A 137 15.59 -12.22 1.07
N ARG A 138 15.27 -10.96 1.42
CA ARG A 138 15.96 -10.23 2.49
C ARG A 138 14.98 -9.62 3.48
N LEU A 139 14.72 -10.34 4.55
CA LEU A 139 13.85 -9.89 5.65
C LEU A 139 14.48 -8.80 6.53
N GLU A 140 15.77 -8.54 6.34
CA GLU A 140 16.56 -7.56 7.08
C GLU A 140 16.55 -6.15 6.47
N VAL A 141 15.96 -5.94 5.32
CA VAL A 141 15.76 -4.61 4.70
C VAL A 141 14.31 -4.15 4.81
N GLY A 142 14.10 -2.85 4.71
CA GLY A 142 12.76 -2.24 4.80
C GLY A 142 12.02 -2.18 3.48
N ALA A 143 12.73 -2.29 2.33
CA ALA A 143 12.17 -2.23 0.99
C ALA A 143 12.97 -3.11 0.02
N THR A 144 12.32 -3.63 -1.02
CA THR A 144 12.98 -4.35 -2.11
C THR A 144 13.89 -3.43 -2.92
N ALA A 145 13.58 -2.13 -3.00
CA ALA A 145 14.43 -1.09 -3.60
C ALA A 145 15.87 -1.11 -3.05
N THR A 146 16.04 -1.35 -1.75
CA THR A 146 17.38 -1.49 -1.12
C THR A 146 18.21 -2.55 -1.80
N ILE A 147 17.61 -3.70 -2.14
CA ILE A 147 18.28 -4.81 -2.81
C ILE A 147 18.70 -4.40 -4.23
N PHE A 148 17.82 -3.70 -4.95
CA PHE A 148 18.10 -3.26 -6.31
C PHE A 148 19.18 -2.18 -6.39
N VAL A 149 19.27 -1.29 -5.39
CA VAL A 149 20.38 -0.31 -5.31
C VAL A 149 21.74 -1.03 -5.23
N GLU A 150 21.83 -2.11 -4.46
CA GLU A 150 23.06 -2.90 -4.38
C GLU A 150 23.39 -3.58 -5.72
N TYR A 151 22.39 -4.07 -6.45
CA TYR A 151 22.60 -4.66 -7.79
C TYR A 151 23.08 -3.59 -8.78
N LEU A 152 22.48 -2.41 -8.77
CA LEU A 152 22.90 -1.29 -9.65
C LEU A 152 24.37 -0.97 -9.48
N ARG A 153 24.84 -0.89 -8.23
CA ARG A 153 26.26 -0.58 -7.95
C ARG A 153 27.24 -1.49 -8.68
N SER A 154 26.87 -2.79 -8.82
CA SER A 154 27.76 -3.81 -9.38
C SER A 154 27.52 -4.09 -10.87
N LEU A 155 26.25 -4.01 -11.31
CA LEU A 155 25.83 -4.49 -12.63
C LEU A 155 25.54 -3.38 -13.64
N ALA A 156 25.02 -2.22 -13.15
CA ALA A 156 24.59 -1.12 -13.98
C ALA A 156 24.64 0.20 -13.17
N PRO A 157 25.82 0.70 -12.78
CA PRO A 157 25.92 1.93 -12.01
C PRO A 157 25.19 3.09 -12.69
N LEU A 158 24.41 3.85 -11.90
CA LEU A 158 23.65 5.00 -12.39
C LEU A 158 24.54 6.21 -12.60
N ASP A 159 24.26 6.98 -13.66
CA ASP A 159 24.94 8.19 -14.01
C ASP A 159 24.00 9.41 -13.82
N PRO A 160 24.35 10.39 -12.96
CA PRO A 160 23.50 11.55 -12.71
C PRO A 160 23.29 12.45 -13.96
N ASP A 161 24.15 12.34 -14.98
CA ASP A 161 23.99 13.06 -16.22
C ASP A 161 23.03 12.41 -17.21
N VAL A 162 22.62 11.17 -16.96
CA VAL A 162 21.66 10.39 -17.77
C VAL A 162 20.24 10.51 -17.19
N GLU A 163 19.33 11.05 -18.01
CA GLU A 163 17.92 11.28 -17.57
C GLU A 163 17.19 9.99 -17.13
N GLU A 164 17.40 8.89 -17.85
CA GLU A 164 16.82 7.59 -17.50
C GLU A 164 17.32 7.10 -16.13
N ASP A 165 18.61 7.25 -15.86
CA ASP A 165 19.23 6.83 -14.60
C ASP A 165 18.73 7.69 -13.44
N ARG A 166 18.53 9.01 -13.64
CA ARG A 166 17.89 9.89 -12.65
C ARG A 166 16.45 9.46 -12.36
N ARG A 167 15.68 9.08 -13.39
CA ARG A 167 14.31 8.58 -13.20
C ARG A 167 14.29 7.29 -12.37
N ILE A 168 15.20 6.36 -12.63
CA ILE A 168 15.34 5.12 -11.87
C ILE A 168 15.71 5.42 -10.42
N ALA A 169 16.71 6.27 -10.20
CA ALA A 169 17.12 6.68 -8.86
C ALA A 169 15.96 7.33 -8.09
N THR A 170 15.20 8.21 -8.75
CA THR A 170 14.04 8.89 -8.15
C THR A 170 12.93 7.89 -7.80
N ALA A 171 12.63 6.93 -8.69
CA ALA A 171 11.65 5.90 -8.43
C ALA A 171 12.05 5.02 -7.24
N LEU A 172 13.32 4.57 -7.18
CA LEU A 172 13.84 3.77 -6.08
C LEU A 172 13.82 4.53 -4.75
N MET A 173 14.21 5.82 -4.74
CA MET A 173 14.14 6.65 -3.55
C MET A 173 12.71 6.82 -3.05
N HIS A 174 11.75 7.00 -3.97
CA HIS A 174 10.34 7.10 -3.62
C HIS A 174 9.78 5.77 -3.10
N GLY A 175 10.08 4.64 -3.76
CA GLY A 175 9.71 3.30 -3.31
C GLY A 175 10.26 3.00 -1.91
N LEU A 176 11.55 3.25 -1.71
CA LEU A 176 12.21 3.09 -0.43
C LEU A 176 11.55 3.92 0.69
N SER A 177 11.25 5.20 0.42
CA SER A 177 10.58 6.08 1.37
C SER A 177 9.17 5.61 1.71
N THR A 178 8.37 5.19 0.72
CA THR A 178 6.99 4.76 0.93
C THR A 178 6.90 3.46 1.71
N ASP A 179 7.76 2.49 1.42
CA ASP A 179 7.70 1.17 2.05
C ASP A 179 8.27 1.16 3.48
N THR A 180 9.14 2.14 3.76
CA THR A 180 9.69 2.37 5.10
C THR A 180 8.96 3.44 5.92
N ASP A 181 7.75 3.86 5.49
CA ASP A 181 6.94 4.89 6.14
C ASP A 181 7.75 6.19 6.38
N ASP A 182 8.19 6.81 5.28
CA ASP A 182 9.07 8.00 5.28
C ASP A 182 10.34 7.80 6.13
N PHE A 183 10.99 6.62 5.97
CA PHE A 183 12.18 6.16 6.70
C PHE A 183 11.99 5.89 8.20
N MET A 184 10.77 5.98 8.73
CA MET A 184 10.51 5.69 10.14
C MET A 184 10.72 4.20 10.50
N LEU A 185 10.53 3.30 9.53
CA LEU A 185 10.72 1.85 9.67
C LEU A 185 12.01 1.37 8.99
N ALA A 186 12.80 2.30 8.44
CA ALA A 186 14.04 1.98 7.72
C ALA A 186 15.10 1.37 8.63
N ARG A 187 15.95 0.57 8.04
CA ARG A 187 17.12 -0.07 8.65
C ARG A 187 18.40 0.50 8.06
N SER A 188 19.57 0.10 8.59
CA SER A 188 20.86 0.64 8.14
C SER A 188 21.08 0.51 6.64
N GLY A 189 20.76 -0.66 6.05
CA GLY A 189 20.89 -0.90 4.61
C GLY A 189 20.03 0.03 3.77
N ASP A 190 18.83 0.39 4.26
CA ASP A 190 17.93 1.30 3.57
C ASP A 190 18.49 2.73 3.53
N PHE A 191 19.12 3.19 4.62
CA PHE A 191 19.81 4.48 4.65
C PHE A 191 21.07 4.49 3.77
N GLU A 192 21.80 3.37 3.71
CA GLU A 192 22.95 3.23 2.80
C GLU A 192 22.51 3.28 1.33
N ALA A 193 21.38 2.65 1.00
CA ALA A 193 20.78 2.73 -0.31
C ALA A 193 20.32 4.15 -0.66
N ALA A 194 19.61 4.81 0.26
CA ALA A 194 19.19 6.20 0.09
C ALA A 194 20.37 7.15 -0.12
N ALA A 195 21.49 6.97 0.62
CA ALA A 195 22.70 7.76 0.45
C ALA A 195 23.33 7.61 -0.93
N GLN A 196 23.18 6.45 -1.59
CA GLN A 196 23.66 6.25 -2.97
C GLN A 196 22.73 6.86 -4.02
N LEU A 197 21.44 6.94 -3.73
CA LEU A 197 20.45 7.47 -4.65
C LEU A 197 20.36 9.00 -4.64
N VAL A 198 20.63 9.63 -3.48
CA VAL A 198 20.38 11.06 -3.27
C VAL A 198 21.17 11.96 -4.23
N ASP A 199 22.39 11.55 -4.63
CA ASP A 199 23.23 12.31 -5.55
C ASP A 199 22.82 12.14 -7.03
N VAL A 200 21.95 11.16 -7.33
CA VAL A 200 21.48 10.84 -8.68
C VAL A 200 20.03 11.23 -8.91
N CYS A 201 19.18 11.11 -7.87
CA CYS A 201 17.76 11.34 -8.00
C CYS A 201 17.42 12.80 -8.34
N ASP A 202 16.33 13.00 -9.08
CA ASP A 202 15.74 14.30 -9.35
C ASP A 202 14.95 14.76 -8.12
N SER A 203 15.49 15.74 -7.39
CA SER A 203 14.88 16.24 -6.15
C SER A 203 13.54 16.93 -6.36
N ASP A 204 13.34 17.62 -7.51
CA ASP A 204 12.08 18.29 -7.81
C ASP A 204 10.99 17.27 -8.13
N LEU A 205 11.33 16.26 -8.93
CA LEU A 205 10.43 15.16 -9.24
C LEU A 205 10.11 14.33 -7.99
N LEU A 206 11.09 14.06 -7.13
CA LEU A 206 10.87 13.36 -5.85
C LEU A 206 9.93 14.17 -4.93
N GLN A 207 10.11 15.51 -4.89
CA GLN A 207 9.20 16.38 -4.14
C GLN A 207 7.79 16.33 -4.69
N ASP A 208 7.62 16.35 -6.03
CA ASP A 208 6.31 16.24 -6.66
C ASP A 208 5.62 14.89 -6.39
N LEU A 209 6.39 13.79 -6.41
CA LEU A 209 5.90 12.45 -6.04
C LEU A 209 5.51 12.37 -4.56
N SER A 210 6.29 13.00 -3.69
CA SER A 210 6.06 13.00 -2.24
C SER A 210 4.91 13.93 -1.81
N ARG A 211 4.43 14.81 -2.70
CA ARG A 211 3.26 15.65 -2.43
C ARG A 211 2.00 14.79 -2.34
N ARG A 212 1.64 14.44 -1.14
CA ARG A 212 0.37 13.75 -0.85
C ARG A 212 -0.81 14.71 -1.05
N LEU A 213 -1.21 14.92 -2.32
CA LEU A 213 -2.34 15.77 -2.65
C LEU A 213 -3.64 15.11 -2.18
N ILE A 214 -4.35 15.78 -1.30
CA ILE A 214 -5.65 15.35 -0.82
C ILE A 214 -6.70 15.69 -1.88
N ALA A 215 -7.51 14.70 -2.29
CA ALA A 215 -8.60 14.95 -3.22
C ALA A 215 -9.64 15.90 -2.61
N PRO A 216 -10.30 16.78 -3.39
CA PRO A 216 -11.37 17.65 -2.89
C PRO A 216 -12.43 16.87 -2.12
N THR A 217 -12.86 15.72 -2.63
CA THR A 217 -13.83 14.83 -1.96
C THR A 217 -13.35 14.31 -0.61
N ALA A 218 -12.05 14.02 -0.47
CA ALA A 218 -11.48 13.63 0.81
C ALA A 218 -11.43 14.80 1.79
N MET A 219 -11.15 16.02 1.32
CA MET A 219 -11.25 17.24 2.14
C MET A 219 -12.69 17.47 2.62
N ASP A 220 -13.69 17.25 1.77
CA ASP A 220 -15.10 17.37 2.14
C ASP A 220 -15.49 16.34 3.22
N VAL A 221 -14.97 15.10 3.11
CA VAL A 221 -15.20 14.07 4.13
C VAL A 221 -14.47 14.41 5.43
N MET A 222 -13.24 14.92 5.37
CA MET A 222 -12.51 15.41 6.55
C MET A 222 -13.24 16.57 7.24
N ALA A 223 -13.78 17.51 6.47
CA ALA A 223 -14.56 18.61 7.01
C ALA A 223 -15.83 18.12 7.74
N ARG A 224 -16.55 17.15 7.14
CA ARG A 224 -17.70 16.52 7.79
C ARG A 224 -17.29 15.76 9.05
N ALA A 225 -16.16 15.04 9.00
CA ALA A 225 -15.64 14.32 10.16
C ALA A 225 -15.28 15.26 11.31
N LEU A 226 -14.65 16.41 11.03
CA LEU A 226 -14.35 17.44 12.02
C LEU A 226 -15.60 18.03 12.64
N GLN A 227 -16.64 18.32 11.83
CA GLN A 227 -17.91 18.85 12.32
C GLN A 227 -18.68 17.86 13.20
N ALA A 228 -18.59 16.56 12.90
CA ALA A 228 -19.27 15.50 13.62
C ALA A 228 -18.39 14.84 14.72
N LEU A 229 -17.20 15.39 14.97
CA LEU A 229 -16.23 14.81 15.89
C LEU A 229 -16.74 14.85 17.32
N VAL A 230 -16.79 13.68 17.94
CA VAL A 230 -17.08 13.50 19.35
C VAL A 230 -15.84 12.89 20.02
N VAL A 231 -15.26 13.62 20.95
CA VAL A 231 -14.10 13.15 21.74
C VAL A 231 -14.56 12.83 23.15
N ARG A 232 -14.14 11.70 23.67
CA ARG A 232 -14.33 11.25 25.05
C ARG A 232 -12.98 10.77 25.57
N ARG A 233 -12.42 11.49 26.53
CA ARG A 233 -11.05 11.27 26.98
C ARG A 233 -10.10 11.23 25.77
N ASN A 234 -9.54 10.06 25.47
CA ASN A 234 -8.61 9.83 24.35
C ASN A 234 -9.23 9.02 23.20
N PHE A 235 -10.55 8.75 23.26
CA PHE A 235 -11.29 8.09 22.19
C PHE A 235 -12.10 9.11 21.38
N ALA A 236 -12.04 9.00 20.06
CA ALA A 236 -12.78 9.86 19.15
C ALA A 236 -13.62 9.06 18.15
N THR A 237 -14.78 9.60 17.80
CA THR A 237 -15.64 9.04 16.76
C THR A 237 -16.26 10.15 15.91
N ALA A 238 -16.38 9.91 14.60
CA ALA A 238 -17.00 10.86 13.68
C ALA A 238 -17.80 10.14 12.59
N GLY A 239 -19.07 10.52 12.47
CA GLY A 239 -19.95 10.05 11.42
C GLY A 239 -19.95 11.01 10.23
N VAL A 240 -19.60 10.53 9.02
CA VAL A 240 -19.43 11.38 7.83
C VAL A 240 -20.62 11.35 6.87
N GLY A 241 -21.72 10.70 7.25
CA GLY A 241 -22.91 10.61 6.40
C GLY A 241 -22.74 9.63 5.25
N PHE A 242 -23.25 9.99 4.09
CA PHE A 242 -23.20 9.15 2.89
C PHE A 242 -21.96 9.41 2.07
N VAL A 243 -21.33 8.33 1.61
CA VAL A 243 -20.12 8.32 0.78
C VAL A 243 -20.38 7.41 -0.42
N SER A 244 -19.93 7.79 -1.62
CA SER A 244 -20.02 6.93 -2.79
C SER A 244 -19.06 5.75 -2.71
N GLU A 245 -19.31 4.66 -3.45
CA GLU A 245 -18.40 3.52 -3.50
C GLU A 245 -17.00 3.92 -4.02
N ALA A 246 -16.95 4.86 -4.97
CA ALA A 246 -15.69 5.36 -5.53
C ALA A 246 -14.86 6.17 -4.53
N GLU A 247 -15.50 6.71 -3.50
CA GLU A 247 -14.89 7.59 -2.51
C GLU A 247 -14.70 6.90 -1.14
N ARG A 248 -14.98 5.61 -1.03
CA ARG A 248 -14.94 4.86 0.24
C ARG A 248 -13.64 5.04 1.04
N ASP A 249 -12.51 5.16 0.33
CA ASP A 249 -11.19 5.29 0.96
C ASP A 249 -11.02 6.63 1.70
N THR A 250 -11.88 7.61 1.41
CA THR A 250 -11.87 8.92 2.12
C THR A 250 -12.21 8.78 3.60
N ILE A 251 -12.96 7.72 3.99
CA ILE A 251 -13.27 7.42 5.40
C ILE A 251 -11.97 7.07 6.15
N ALA A 252 -11.12 6.25 5.54
CA ALA A 252 -9.83 5.88 6.11
C ALA A 252 -8.89 7.10 6.19
N GLN A 253 -8.85 7.93 5.14
CA GLN A 253 -8.06 9.17 5.12
C GLN A 253 -8.50 10.15 6.21
N ALA A 254 -9.80 10.26 6.46
CA ALA A 254 -10.31 11.10 7.55
C ALA A 254 -9.92 10.54 8.94
N ALA A 255 -9.89 9.21 9.12
CA ALA A 255 -9.42 8.59 10.35
C ALA A 255 -7.91 8.80 10.55
N ASP A 256 -7.10 8.65 9.50
CA ASP A 256 -5.66 8.95 9.51
C ASP A 256 -5.36 10.41 9.85
N PHE A 257 -6.24 11.32 9.45
CA PHE A 257 -6.13 12.75 9.79
C PHE A 257 -6.49 13.03 11.27
N LEU A 258 -7.62 12.49 11.74
CA LEU A 258 -8.13 12.79 13.08
C LEU A 258 -7.29 12.19 14.19
N VAL A 259 -6.70 11.01 14.00
CA VAL A 259 -5.85 10.34 15.00
C VAL A 259 -4.56 11.11 15.29
N ARG A 260 -4.18 12.06 14.43
CA ARG A 260 -3.01 12.95 14.64
C ARG A 260 -3.26 14.06 15.64
N ARG A 261 -4.49 14.23 16.10
CA ARG A 261 -4.80 15.20 17.14
C ARG A 261 -4.24 14.72 18.48
N GLU A 262 -3.51 15.57 19.18
CA GLU A 262 -2.69 15.25 20.35
C GLU A 262 -3.45 14.54 21.49
N ASP A 263 -4.76 14.83 21.64
CA ASP A 263 -5.59 14.24 22.69
C ASP A 263 -6.39 13.00 22.23
N ILE A 264 -6.07 12.42 21.06
CA ILE A 264 -6.76 11.25 20.50
C ILE A 264 -5.79 10.07 20.34
N ASP A 265 -5.95 9.04 21.16
CA ASP A 265 -5.21 7.79 21.00
C ASP A 265 -5.88 6.82 20.05
N THR A 266 -7.22 6.84 20.01
CA THR A 266 -8.02 5.94 19.15
C THR A 266 -9.14 6.71 18.50
N CYS A 267 -9.28 6.57 17.19
CA CYS A 267 -10.30 7.23 16.39
C CYS A 267 -11.04 6.27 15.48
N VAL A 268 -12.36 6.41 15.37
CA VAL A 268 -13.19 5.68 14.40
C VAL A 268 -14.00 6.68 13.57
N VAL A 269 -13.77 6.67 12.25
CA VAL A 269 -14.59 7.41 11.29
C VAL A 269 -15.45 6.42 10.52
N TYR A 270 -16.74 6.73 10.32
CA TYR A 270 -17.69 5.84 9.66
C TYR A 270 -18.72 6.59 8.82
N GLY A 271 -19.28 5.89 7.83
CA GLY A 271 -20.31 6.41 6.96
C GLY A 271 -21.12 5.31 6.28
N VAL A 272 -22.12 5.69 5.52
CA VAL A 272 -22.92 4.81 4.65
C VAL A 272 -22.32 4.86 3.25
N VAL A 273 -21.80 3.73 2.77
CA VAL A 273 -21.11 3.61 1.49
C VAL A 273 -22.04 2.96 0.47
N GLY A 274 -22.23 3.64 -0.67
CA GLY A 274 -22.99 3.14 -1.80
C GLY A 274 -24.45 2.80 -1.49
N ASP A 275 -25.02 3.35 -0.42
CA ASP A 275 -26.35 3.05 0.11
C ASP A 275 -26.56 1.55 0.47
N LYS A 276 -25.47 0.78 0.60
CA LYS A 276 -25.50 -0.67 0.83
C LYS A 276 -24.85 -1.10 2.14
N TYR A 277 -23.81 -0.39 2.56
CA TYR A 277 -22.99 -0.80 3.68
C TYR A 277 -22.74 0.35 4.64
N ILE A 278 -22.68 0.05 5.93
CA ILE A 278 -22.07 0.91 6.92
C ILE A 278 -20.61 0.50 6.97
N GLU A 279 -19.72 1.40 6.62
CA GLU A 279 -18.28 1.16 6.64
C GLU A 279 -17.61 2.16 7.57
N GLY A 280 -16.53 1.73 8.22
CA GLY A 280 -15.71 2.60 9.04
C GLY A 280 -14.28 2.15 9.13
N SER A 281 -13.43 3.10 9.50
CA SER A 281 -12.00 2.90 9.73
C SER A 281 -11.64 3.28 11.16
N LEU A 282 -10.93 2.38 11.84
CA LEU A 282 -10.31 2.58 13.13
C LEU A 282 -8.83 2.89 12.94
N ARG A 283 -8.32 3.86 13.69
CA ARG A 283 -6.89 4.14 13.88
C ARG A 283 -6.58 4.26 15.35
N THR A 284 -5.44 3.74 15.77
CA THR A 284 -5.03 3.78 17.17
C THR A 284 -3.52 3.90 17.33
N HIS A 285 -3.10 4.68 18.31
CA HIS A 285 -1.72 4.71 18.82
C HIS A 285 -1.59 3.95 20.15
N SER A 286 -2.74 3.51 20.70
CA SER A 286 -2.76 2.79 21.98
C SER A 286 -2.34 1.34 21.80
N PRO A 287 -1.27 0.87 22.48
CA PRO A 287 -0.83 -0.51 22.42
C PRO A 287 -1.81 -1.49 23.08
N SER A 288 -2.78 -0.99 23.86
CA SER A 288 -3.82 -1.80 24.51
C SER A 288 -5.00 -2.09 23.60
N VAL A 289 -5.10 -1.48 22.43
CA VAL A 289 -6.19 -1.66 21.47
C VAL A 289 -5.72 -2.57 20.34
N ASP A 290 -6.19 -3.81 20.31
CA ASP A 290 -6.12 -4.68 19.14
C ASP A 290 -7.31 -4.36 18.23
N PRO A 291 -7.12 -3.75 17.04
CA PRO A 291 -8.21 -3.32 16.18
C PRO A 291 -9.16 -4.45 15.76
N ALA A 292 -8.66 -5.67 15.54
CA ALA A 292 -9.47 -6.78 15.11
C ALA A 292 -10.42 -7.22 16.23
N VAL A 293 -9.86 -7.46 17.41
CA VAL A 293 -10.65 -7.88 18.61
C VAL A 293 -11.61 -6.77 19.02
N TRP A 294 -11.17 -5.52 18.99
CA TRP A 294 -11.96 -4.36 19.38
C TRP A 294 -13.18 -4.18 18.49
N LEU A 295 -13.02 -4.29 17.17
CA LEU A 295 -14.12 -4.14 16.21
C LEU A 295 -15.07 -5.34 16.22
N GLU A 296 -14.55 -6.57 16.42
CA GLU A 296 -15.38 -7.75 16.60
C GLU A 296 -16.28 -7.63 17.84
N GLN A 297 -15.73 -7.15 18.96
CA GLN A 297 -16.49 -6.91 20.18
C GLN A 297 -17.54 -5.80 20.02
N ALA A 298 -17.23 -4.75 19.25
CA ALA A 298 -18.14 -3.63 18.98
C ALA A 298 -19.33 -4.03 18.09
N PHE A 299 -19.10 -4.86 17.06
CA PHE A 299 -20.08 -5.10 15.99
C PHE A 299 -20.49 -6.56 15.82
N GLY A 300 -19.78 -7.50 16.47
CA GLY A 300 -20.09 -8.93 16.41
C GLY A 300 -19.68 -9.59 15.09
N ILE A 301 -20.34 -10.72 14.84
CA ILE A 301 -20.09 -11.62 13.70
C ILE A 301 -21.35 -11.79 12.85
N ASP A 302 -21.17 -12.17 11.59
CA ASP A 302 -22.26 -12.50 10.66
C ASP A 302 -22.84 -13.92 10.93
N GLU A 303 -23.90 -14.28 10.21
CA GLU A 303 -24.55 -15.61 10.32
C GLU A 303 -23.61 -16.78 9.98
N LYS A 304 -22.49 -16.52 9.32
CA LYS A 304 -21.46 -17.50 8.96
C LYS A 304 -20.29 -17.52 9.95
N GLY A 305 -20.41 -16.78 11.06
CA GLY A 305 -19.36 -16.66 12.07
C GLY A 305 -18.18 -15.78 11.68
N ARG A 306 -18.31 -14.91 10.68
CA ARG A 306 -17.25 -14.00 10.26
C ARG A 306 -17.44 -12.63 10.92
N PRO A 307 -16.40 -12.04 11.53
CA PRO A 307 -16.48 -10.71 12.11
C PRO A 307 -16.87 -9.64 11.08
N PHE A 308 -17.72 -8.69 11.48
CA PHE A 308 -17.99 -7.51 10.65
C PHE A 308 -16.82 -6.56 10.55
N GLY A 309 -15.88 -6.64 11.48
CA GLY A 309 -14.67 -5.83 11.53
C GLY A 309 -13.42 -6.67 11.68
N GLY A 310 -12.29 -6.07 11.30
CA GLY A 310 -10.98 -6.68 11.43
C GLY A 310 -9.88 -5.62 11.37
N GLY A 311 -8.63 -6.04 11.58
CA GLY A 311 -7.52 -5.11 11.56
C GLY A 311 -6.20 -5.75 11.91
N ARG A 312 -5.16 -4.93 11.93
CA ARG A 312 -3.80 -5.31 12.34
C ARG A 312 -3.09 -4.10 12.96
N ARG A 313 -2.24 -4.35 13.93
CA ARG A 313 -1.45 -3.31 14.61
C ARG A 313 -2.29 -2.09 15.03
N ASP A 314 -2.14 -0.98 14.28
CA ASP A 314 -2.69 0.34 14.54
C ASP A 314 -3.90 0.69 13.68
N LYS A 315 -4.33 -0.22 12.79
CA LYS A 315 -5.37 0.02 11.78
C LYS A 315 -6.42 -1.08 11.77
N GLY A 316 -7.69 -0.67 11.71
CA GLY A 316 -8.81 -1.58 11.53
C GLY A 316 -9.90 -0.99 10.66
N GLY A 317 -10.81 -1.83 10.22
CA GLY A 317 -11.99 -1.42 9.47
C GLY A 317 -13.16 -2.37 9.70
N PHE A 318 -14.35 -1.90 9.48
CA PHE A 318 -15.56 -2.71 9.54
C PHE A 318 -16.48 -2.43 8.37
N ARG A 319 -17.30 -3.43 8.04
CA ARG A 319 -18.28 -3.37 6.97
C ARG A 319 -19.53 -4.15 7.35
N ILE A 320 -20.63 -3.45 7.55
CA ILE A 320 -21.91 -4.02 7.99
C ILE A 320 -22.94 -3.79 6.89
N PRO A 321 -23.61 -4.82 6.35
CA PRO A 321 -24.70 -4.62 5.39
C PRO A 321 -25.84 -3.83 6.01
N ILE A 322 -26.36 -2.83 5.32
CA ILE A 322 -27.53 -2.06 5.76
C ILE A 322 -28.81 -2.92 5.78
N GLY A 323 -28.86 -3.94 4.96
CA GLY A 323 -29.96 -4.88 4.90
C GLY A 323 -31.29 -4.21 4.54
N PHE A 324 -32.36 -4.55 5.28
CA PHE A 324 -33.70 -4.00 5.04
C PHE A 324 -33.81 -2.49 5.29
N LEU A 325 -32.92 -1.90 6.11
CA LEU A 325 -32.90 -0.44 6.35
C LEU A 325 -32.59 0.34 5.06
N GLY A 326 -31.93 -0.27 4.07
CA GLY A 326 -31.72 0.34 2.76
C GLY A 326 -33.02 0.64 1.97
N ARG A 327 -34.19 0.17 2.47
CA ARG A 327 -35.50 0.53 1.91
C ARG A 327 -36.07 1.84 2.43
N VAL A 328 -35.41 2.47 3.41
CA VAL A 328 -35.80 3.78 3.93
C VAL A 328 -35.53 4.83 2.85
N THR A 329 -36.56 5.51 2.39
CA THR A 329 -36.47 6.51 1.30
C THR A 329 -35.88 7.83 1.77
N GLU A 330 -36.05 8.17 3.04
CA GLU A 330 -35.53 9.40 3.62
C GLU A 330 -34.12 9.22 4.15
N ARG A 331 -33.13 9.66 3.38
CA ARG A 331 -31.70 9.53 3.71
C ARG A 331 -31.34 10.11 5.09
N GLN A 332 -31.98 11.21 5.48
CA GLN A 332 -31.70 11.84 6.78
C GLN A 332 -32.14 10.95 7.96
N GLN A 333 -33.30 10.32 7.86
CA GLN A 333 -33.77 9.37 8.90
C GLN A 333 -32.87 8.13 8.97
N LEU A 334 -32.53 7.58 7.81
CA LEU A 334 -31.59 6.46 7.74
C LEU A 334 -30.25 6.82 8.41
N TRP A 335 -29.71 7.99 8.11
CA TRP A 335 -28.45 8.43 8.69
C TRP A 335 -28.56 8.58 10.22
N GLN A 336 -29.61 9.18 10.74
CA GLN A 336 -29.82 9.33 12.18
C GLN A 336 -29.84 7.97 12.91
N LEU A 337 -30.51 6.96 12.34
CA LEU A 337 -30.54 5.61 12.90
C LEU A 337 -29.14 4.97 12.87
N VAL A 338 -28.44 5.05 11.75
CA VAL A 338 -27.10 4.49 11.59
C VAL A 338 -26.12 5.19 12.53
N GLU A 339 -26.13 6.50 12.56
CA GLU A 339 -25.25 7.30 13.41
C GLU A 339 -25.46 6.97 14.89
N HIS A 340 -26.71 6.93 15.34
CA HIS A 340 -27.01 6.58 16.72
C HIS A 340 -26.55 5.15 17.08
N ALA A 341 -26.85 4.18 16.25
CA ALA A 341 -26.50 2.79 16.51
C ALA A 341 -24.97 2.57 16.54
N VAL A 342 -24.26 3.08 15.53
CA VAL A 342 -22.82 2.91 15.41
C VAL A 342 -22.11 3.67 16.53
N ARG A 343 -22.44 4.94 16.77
CA ARG A 343 -21.82 5.73 17.83
C ARG A 343 -22.03 5.10 19.20
N THR A 344 -23.25 4.61 19.48
CA THR A 344 -23.56 3.91 20.75
C THR A 344 -22.70 2.65 20.93
N ALA A 345 -22.56 1.82 19.88
CA ALA A 345 -21.71 0.64 19.90
C ALA A 345 -20.24 0.98 20.18
N LEU A 346 -19.72 1.99 19.46
CA LEU A 346 -18.34 2.43 19.60
C LEU A 346 -18.02 3.02 21.00
N LEU A 347 -18.91 3.87 21.53
CA LEU A 347 -18.73 4.45 22.87
C LEU A 347 -18.82 3.37 23.96
N ARG A 348 -19.75 2.44 23.88
CA ARG A 348 -19.80 1.30 24.81
C ARG A 348 -18.52 0.48 24.79
N GLN A 349 -18.01 0.18 23.60
CA GLN A 349 -16.78 -0.60 23.43
C GLN A 349 -15.55 0.14 23.97
N SER A 350 -15.50 1.48 23.87
CA SER A 350 -14.46 2.30 24.48
C SER A 350 -14.56 2.46 26.00
N GLY A 351 -15.64 1.96 26.61
CA GLY A 351 -15.94 2.12 28.04
C GLY A 351 -16.50 3.51 28.38
N GLU A 352 -17.04 4.23 27.39
CA GLU A 352 -17.60 5.57 27.56
C GLU A 352 -19.13 5.54 27.56
N ASP A 353 -19.73 6.49 28.29
CA ASP A 353 -21.19 6.65 28.32
C ASP A 353 -21.72 7.11 26.96
N PRO A 354 -22.65 6.37 26.33
CA PRO A 354 -23.26 6.76 25.05
C PRO A 354 -24.22 7.95 25.16
N THR A 355 -24.52 8.48 26.35
CA THR A 355 -25.39 9.64 26.55
C THR A 355 -24.82 10.85 25.78
N PRO A 356 -25.66 11.65 25.07
CA PRO A 356 -25.18 12.77 24.28
C PRO A 356 -24.39 13.75 25.13
N GLY A 357 -23.08 13.78 24.97
CA GLY A 357 -22.25 14.81 25.54
C GLY A 357 -22.35 16.08 24.72
N VAL A 358 -22.04 17.18 25.35
CA VAL A 358 -22.01 18.49 24.74
C VAL A 358 -21.12 18.44 23.47
N LEU A 359 -21.73 18.71 22.31
CA LEU A 359 -20.98 19.03 21.09
C LEU A 359 -20.02 20.18 21.44
N VAL A 360 -18.74 20.02 21.16
CA VAL A 360 -17.81 21.14 21.28
C VAL A 360 -18.32 22.24 20.36
N PRO A 361 -18.72 23.43 20.89
CA PRO A 361 -19.22 24.49 20.03
C PRO A 361 -18.10 24.91 19.07
N PRO A 362 -18.42 25.27 17.82
CA PRO A 362 -17.45 25.86 16.93
C PRO A 362 -16.78 27.03 17.62
N VAL A 363 -15.46 27.10 17.57
CA VAL A 363 -14.68 28.23 18.08
C VAL A 363 -15.28 29.49 17.45
N ALA A 364 -15.84 30.37 18.29
CA ALA A 364 -16.37 31.63 17.83
C ALA A 364 -15.23 32.38 17.14
N ALA A 365 -15.44 32.79 15.88
CA ALA A 365 -14.52 33.66 15.19
C ALA A 365 -14.49 34.99 15.95
N THR A 366 -13.35 35.28 16.58
CA THR A 366 -13.01 36.58 17.14
C THR A 366 -12.42 37.49 16.06
#